data_8f266cf2fa5e23af7c0bc5c10279a7a2
#
_entry.id   8f266cf2fa5e23af7c0bc5c10279a7a2
#
_cell.length_a   1.000
_cell.length_b   1.000
_cell.length_c   1.000
_cell.angle_alpha   90.00
_cell.angle_beta   90.00
_cell.angle_gamma   90.00
#
_symmetry.space_group_name_H-M   'P 1'
#
loop_
_entity.id
_entity.type
_entity.pdbx_description
1 polymer ?
#
loop_
_entity_poly.entity_id
_entity_poly.type
_entity_poly.pdbx_seq_one_letter_code
_entity_poly.pdbx_strand_id
1 'polypeptide(L)'
;DTILTDVEAGADVYAFADDQLPDLVKAGALLKLDDYAEALQLADTTLDDVKAANVEGAIDAATIDGSLYAFPRAADNGYFLYYDSSVISEEAAASWDSLLEAADKAGKKVGMTLASGWYNASFFYGAGFTTGLNDDGTTTMDWNGTSADGYTGVDVVKGMLDIASNPAFMAVADGDISNQLASGNLAACVSGTWDAMTAQEAFGDGYAATKLPTFTVGDAQVQQGSVAGYKYVGCTGWNSAGHGIPSIL
;
A
#
# COMPACT_ATOMS: atom_id res chain seq x y z
N ASP A 1 5.07 -2.54 -15.28
CA ASP A 1 4.97 -3.83 -16.00
C ASP A 1 5.91 -3.92 -17.21
N THR A 2 6.19 -2.83 -17.95
CA THR A 2 7.06 -2.84 -19.14
C THR A 2 8.47 -3.30 -18.80
N ILE A 3 9.04 -2.88 -17.68
CA ILE A 3 10.41 -3.18 -17.26
C ILE A 3 10.64 -4.68 -16.98
N LEU A 4 9.61 -5.41 -16.54
CA LEU A 4 9.69 -6.86 -16.33
C LEU A 4 9.68 -7.64 -17.66
N THR A 5 9.20 -7.03 -18.72
CA THR A 5 9.12 -7.64 -20.04
C THR A 5 10.35 -7.32 -20.88
N ASP A 6 10.86 -6.10 -20.77
CA ASP A 6 12.02 -5.59 -21.49
C ASP A 6 12.73 -4.53 -20.64
N VAL A 7 13.82 -4.93 -19.99
CA VAL A 7 14.59 -4.07 -19.10
C VAL A 7 15.25 -2.91 -19.86
N GLU A 8 15.69 -3.15 -21.11
CA GLU A 8 16.35 -2.13 -21.93
C GLU A 8 15.39 -1.04 -22.42
N ALA A 9 14.10 -1.37 -22.55
CA ALA A 9 13.05 -0.40 -22.89
C ALA A 9 12.48 0.33 -21.67
N GLY A 10 12.89 -0.06 -20.46
CA GLY A 10 12.46 0.57 -19.22
C GLY A 10 13.19 1.89 -18.93
N ALA A 11 12.77 2.58 -17.88
CA ALA A 11 13.47 3.75 -17.40
C ALA A 11 14.78 3.37 -16.70
N ASP A 12 15.83 4.17 -16.85
CA ASP A 12 17.12 3.94 -16.18
C ASP A 12 17.02 4.03 -14.66
N VAL A 13 16.13 4.91 -14.17
CA VAL A 13 15.80 5.13 -12.75
C VAL A 13 14.28 5.16 -12.61
N TYR A 14 13.76 4.39 -11.67
CA TYR A 14 12.31 4.31 -11.46
C TYR A 14 11.94 4.03 -10.00
N ALA A 15 10.73 4.39 -9.63
CA ALA A 15 10.17 4.11 -8.31
C ALA A 15 9.26 2.88 -8.36
N PHE A 16 9.28 2.10 -7.28
CA PHE A 16 8.45 0.89 -7.13
C PHE A 16 8.13 0.63 -5.65
N ALA A 17 7.20 -0.27 -5.37
CA ALA A 17 6.86 -0.73 -4.04
C ALA A 17 7.62 -2.02 -3.68
N ASP A 18 7.82 -2.27 -2.38
CA ASP A 18 8.61 -3.36 -1.83
C ASP A 18 8.19 -4.76 -2.32
N ASP A 19 6.90 -4.98 -2.52
CA ASP A 19 6.36 -6.23 -3.05
C ASP A 19 6.86 -6.59 -4.47
N GLN A 20 7.35 -5.61 -5.23
CA GLN A 20 7.88 -5.79 -6.58
C GLN A 20 9.37 -6.14 -6.61
N LEU A 21 10.09 -5.95 -5.48
CA LEU A 21 11.55 -6.12 -5.43
C LEU A 21 12.03 -7.49 -5.91
N PRO A 22 11.46 -8.63 -5.45
CA PRO A 22 11.95 -9.95 -5.84
C PRO A 22 11.84 -10.20 -7.35
N ASP A 23 10.74 -9.78 -7.97
CA ASP A 23 10.53 -9.95 -9.40
C ASP A 23 11.47 -9.06 -10.22
N LEU A 24 11.70 -7.82 -9.78
CA LEU A 24 12.63 -6.89 -10.42
C LEU A 24 14.09 -7.39 -10.34
N VAL A 25 14.51 -7.92 -9.19
CA VAL A 25 15.84 -8.52 -9.04
C VAL A 25 15.99 -9.75 -9.92
N LYS A 26 14.99 -10.64 -9.93
CA LYS A 26 14.99 -11.85 -10.78
C LYS A 26 15.02 -11.52 -12.26
N ALA A 27 14.38 -10.44 -12.69
CA ALA A 27 14.41 -9.97 -14.07
C ALA A 27 15.73 -9.25 -14.46
N GLY A 28 16.63 -9.00 -13.50
CA GLY A 28 17.85 -8.21 -13.73
C GLY A 28 17.55 -6.72 -13.96
N ALA A 29 16.39 -6.26 -13.48
CA ALA A 29 15.94 -4.88 -13.64
C ALA A 29 16.45 -3.93 -12.56
N LEU A 30 17.18 -4.45 -11.55
CA LEU A 30 17.79 -3.67 -10.47
C LEU A 30 19.28 -3.95 -10.37
N LEU A 31 20.03 -2.88 -10.19
CA LEU A 31 21.45 -2.97 -9.84
C LEU A 31 21.63 -3.44 -8.40
N LYS A 32 22.63 -4.25 -8.20
CA LYS A 32 23.19 -4.53 -6.89
C LYS A 32 24.06 -3.35 -6.46
N LEU A 33 23.56 -2.54 -5.52
CA LEU A 33 24.20 -1.28 -5.13
C LEU A 33 25.59 -1.47 -4.49
N ASP A 34 25.83 -2.62 -3.86
CA ASP A 34 27.11 -2.98 -3.28
C ASP A 34 28.25 -3.01 -4.33
N ASP A 35 27.94 -3.35 -5.58
CA ASP A 35 28.92 -3.39 -6.68
C ASP A 35 29.31 -1.98 -7.17
N TYR A 36 28.56 -0.95 -6.74
CA TYR A 36 28.74 0.44 -7.14
C TYR A 36 29.09 1.37 -5.97
N ALA A 37 29.62 0.82 -4.87
CA ALA A 37 29.98 1.58 -3.68
C ALA A 37 30.97 2.74 -3.96
N GLU A 38 31.87 2.58 -4.94
CA GLU A 38 32.80 3.65 -5.35
C GLU A 38 32.07 4.83 -6.00
N ALA A 39 30.96 4.58 -6.71
CA ALA A 39 30.18 5.62 -7.33
C ALA A 39 29.45 6.49 -6.30
N LEU A 40 29.04 5.93 -5.16
CA LEU A 40 28.43 6.67 -4.06
C LEU A 40 29.43 7.66 -3.42
N GLN A 41 30.71 7.36 -3.42
CA GLN A 41 31.75 8.28 -2.92
C GLN A 41 31.85 9.56 -3.76
N LEU A 42 31.49 9.51 -5.04
CA LEU A 42 31.40 10.70 -5.90
C LEU A 42 30.27 11.65 -5.47
N ALA A 43 29.28 11.13 -4.74
CA ALA A 43 28.19 11.89 -4.14
C ALA A 43 28.43 12.20 -2.64
N ASP A 44 29.66 12.07 -2.16
CA ASP A 44 30.05 12.28 -0.75
C ASP A 44 29.23 11.41 0.23
N THR A 45 28.86 10.19 -0.16
CA THR A 45 28.09 9.25 0.66
C THR A 45 28.61 7.82 0.53
N THR A 46 28.17 6.95 1.43
CA THR A 46 28.47 5.51 1.42
C THR A 46 27.18 4.70 1.55
N LEU A 47 27.23 3.38 1.28
CA LEU A 47 26.12 2.48 1.57
C LEU A 47 25.77 2.45 3.07
N ASP A 48 26.77 2.55 3.94
CA ASP A 48 26.53 2.60 5.38
C ASP A 48 25.81 3.89 5.79
N ASP A 49 26.13 5.03 5.17
CA ASP A 49 25.40 6.28 5.37
C ASP A 49 23.93 6.16 4.90
N VAL A 50 23.70 5.51 3.75
CA VAL A 50 22.34 5.24 3.25
C VAL A 50 21.59 4.35 4.24
N LYS A 51 22.20 3.27 4.72
CA LYS A 51 21.58 2.37 5.70
C LYS A 51 21.28 3.10 7.01
N ALA A 52 22.20 3.91 7.51
CA ALA A 52 22.05 4.65 8.76
C ALA A 52 20.97 5.78 8.69
N ALA A 53 20.76 6.34 7.50
CA ALA A 53 19.78 7.41 7.29
C ALA A 53 18.33 6.90 7.16
N ASN A 54 18.12 5.59 7.08
CA ASN A 54 16.80 4.99 6.83
C ASN A 54 16.39 4.05 7.99
N VAL A 55 15.08 3.76 8.08
CA VAL A 55 14.57 2.79 9.05
C VAL A 55 15.01 1.38 8.67
N GLU A 56 15.38 0.58 9.68
CA GLU A 56 15.92 -0.77 9.52
C GLU A 56 15.02 -1.65 8.61
N GLY A 57 13.72 -1.69 8.86
CA GLY A 57 12.77 -2.46 8.05
C GLY A 57 12.74 -2.08 6.56
N ALA A 58 13.01 -0.81 6.21
CA ALA A 58 13.10 -0.40 4.81
C ALA A 58 14.41 -0.88 4.16
N ILE A 59 15.50 -0.94 4.92
CA ILE A 59 16.76 -1.51 4.44
C ILE A 59 16.65 -3.03 4.27
N ASP A 60 16.06 -3.71 5.25
CA ASP A 60 15.87 -5.17 5.22
C ASP A 60 15.01 -5.58 4.02
N ALA A 61 13.89 -4.88 3.78
CA ALA A 61 13.00 -5.16 2.67
C ALA A 61 13.61 -4.84 1.28
N ALA A 62 14.69 -4.03 1.21
CA ALA A 62 15.45 -3.77 -0.02
C ALA A 62 16.70 -4.64 -0.17
N THR A 63 16.92 -5.58 0.77
CA THR A 63 18.11 -6.42 0.82
C THR A 63 17.75 -7.87 0.44
N ILE A 64 18.44 -8.41 -0.56
CA ILE A 64 18.34 -9.83 -0.96
C ILE A 64 19.76 -10.43 -0.92
N ASP A 65 19.91 -11.57 -0.25
CA ASP A 65 21.20 -12.28 -0.09
C ASP A 65 22.31 -11.37 0.46
N GLY A 66 21.95 -10.47 1.39
CA GLY A 66 22.88 -9.55 2.06
C GLY A 66 23.28 -8.32 1.25
N SER A 67 22.72 -8.11 0.06
CA SER A 67 23.03 -6.99 -0.82
C SER A 67 21.83 -6.07 -0.99
N LEU A 68 22.09 -4.76 -1.00
CA LEU A 68 21.06 -3.73 -1.20
C LEU A 68 20.80 -3.50 -2.70
N TYR A 69 19.54 -3.50 -3.11
CA TYR A 69 19.12 -3.35 -4.52
C TYR A 69 18.39 -2.07 -4.84
N ALA A 70 17.99 -1.30 -3.83
CA ALA A 70 17.26 -0.05 -4.06
C ALA A 70 17.45 0.93 -2.90
N PHE A 71 17.30 2.23 -3.20
CA PHE A 71 17.32 3.29 -2.20
C PHE A 71 15.93 3.48 -1.61
N PRO A 72 15.76 3.45 -0.27
CA PRO A 72 14.49 3.80 0.35
C PRO A 72 14.06 5.22 -0.03
N ARG A 73 12.79 5.37 -0.40
CA ARG A 73 12.17 6.66 -0.75
C ARG A 73 11.11 7.07 0.26
N ALA A 74 10.30 6.12 0.73
CA ALA A 74 9.25 6.34 1.71
C ALA A 74 9.03 5.08 2.54
N ALA A 75 8.81 5.27 3.85
CA ALA A 75 8.54 4.21 4.82
C ALA A 75 7.08 4.26 5.34
N ASP A 76 6.23 5.05 4.71
CA ASP A 76 4.86 5.36 5.11
C ASP A 76 3.83 5.00 4.02
N ASN A 77 4.15 4.05 3.15
CA ASN A 77 3.26 3.58 2.10
C ASN A 77 2.13 2.71 2.68
N GLY A 78 1.21 3.34 3.37
CA GLY A 78 0.07 2.69 4.03
C GLY A 78 -1.22 3.45 3.78
N TYR A 79 -2.35 2.83 4.14
CA TYR A 79 -3.67 3.44 4.01
C TYR A 79 -4.47 3.31 5.32
N PHE A 80 -5.43 4.22 5.48
CA PHE A 80 -6.29 4.36 6.64
C PHE A 80 -7.60 5.05 6.24
N LEU A 81 -8.44 5.40 7.20
CA LEU A 81 -9.71 6.08 6.96
C LEU A 81 -9.53 7.60 7.05
N TYR A 82 -9.85 8.32 5.97
CA TYR A 82 -10.15 9.75 5.99
C TYR A 82 -11.65 9.97 6.10
N TYR A 83 -12.09 10.97 6.86
CA TYR A 83 -13.50 11.30 7.01
C TYR A 83 -13.73 12.78 7.31
N ASP A 84 -14.91 13.26 6.96
CA ASP A 84 -15.39 14.59 7.30
C ASP A 84 -16.04 14.56 8.69
N SER A 85 -15.36 15.08 9.70
CA SER A 85 -15.82 15.08 11.10
C SER A 85 -17.01 16.02 11.33
N SER A 86 -17.35 16.88 10.39
CA SER A 86 -18.58 17.67 10.44
C SER A 86 -19.83 16.85 10.11
N VAL A 87 -19.65 15.67 9.49
CA VAL A 87 -20.70 14.76 9.02
C VAL A 87 -20.67 13.43 9.79
N ILE A 88 -19.48 12.91 10.06
CA ILE A 88 -19.22 11.60 10.68
C ILE A 88 -18.52 11.82 12.01
N SER A 89 -19.12 11.38 13.13
CA SER A 89 -18.46 11.41 14.43
C SER A 89 -17.32 10.37 14.51
N GLU A 90 -16.35 10.57 15.40
CA GLU A 90 -15.29 9.61 15.67
C GLU A 90 -15.84 8.22 16.04
N GLU A 91 -16.94 8.17 16.82
CA GLU A 91 -17.62 6.93 17.18
C GLU A 91 -18.22 6.23 15.94
N ALA A 92 -18.82 7.00 15.02
CA ALA A 92 -19.36 6.46 13.79
C ALA A 92 -18.28 5.96 12.84
N ALA A 93 -17.09 6.56 12.86
CA ALA A 93 -15.93 6.13 12.08
C ALA A 93 -15.30 4.81 12.57
N ALA A 94 -15.68 4.32 13.77
CA ALA A 94 -15.05 3.15 14.38
C ALA A 94 -15.47 1.81 13.76
N SER A 95 -16.61 1.71 13.10
CA SER A 95 -17.09 0.50 12.42
C SER A 95 -17.66 0.79 11.03
N TRP A 96 -17.55 -0.16 10.11
CA TRP A 96 -18.16 -0.02 8.78
C TRP A 96 -19.65 0.18 8.84
N ASP A 97 -20.35 -0.50 9.76
CA ASP A 97 -21.81 -0.40 9.90
C ASP A 97 -22.22 1.02 10.27
N SER A 98 -21.64 1.60 11.33
CA SER A 98 -21.96 2.96 11.78
C SER A 98 -21.46 4.03 10.81
N LEU A 99 -20.32 3.80 10.16
CA LEU A 99 -19.75 4.70 9.15
C LEU A 99 -20.67 4.84 7.93
N LEU A 100 -21.15 3.71 7.40
CA LEU A 100 -22.07 3.68 6.26
C LEU A 100 -23.45 4.28 6.63
N GLU A 101 -23.96 3.98 7.82
CA GLU A 101 -25.20 4.58 8.31
C GLU A 101 -25.09 6.11 8.41
N ALA A 102 -23.97 6.63 8.94
CA ALA A 102 -23.76 8.06 9.05
C ALA A 102 -23.64 8.74 7.68
N ALA A 103 -22.92 8.12 6.75
CA ALA A 103 -22.81 8.62 5.37
C ALA A 103 -24.16 8.63 4.65
N ASP A 104 -24.96 7.58 4.79
CA ASP A 104 -26.31 7.49 4.20
C ASP A 104 -27.24 8.60 4.71
N LYS A 105 -27.25 8.83 6.03
CA LYS A 105 -28.02 9.92 6.65
C LYS A 105 -27.64 11.30 6.12
N ALA A 106 -26.39 11.48 5.73
CA ALA A 106 -25.88 12.71 5.14
C ALA A 106 -26.09 12.79 3.61
N GLY A 107 -26.65 11.74 2.99
CA GLY A 107 -26.77 11.65 1.54
C GLY A 107 -25.44 11.54 0.80
N LYS A 108 -24.41 11.05 1.48
CA LYS A 108 -23.03 10.88 0.97
C LYS A 108 -22.63 9.42 0.92
N LYS A 109 -21.41 9.14 0.47
CA LYS A 109 -20.85 7.80 0.30
C LYS A 109 -19.56 7.61 1.10
N VAL A 110 -19.22 6.35 1.32
CA VAL A 110 -17.89 5.93 1.80
C VAL A 110 -17.18 5.20 0.67
N GLY A 111 -16.02 5.71 0.24
CA GLY A 111 -15.27 5.19 -0.90
C GLY A 111 -14.14 4.23 -0.49
N MET A 112 -13.98 3.13 -1.23
CA MET A 112 -12.83 2.24 -1.12
C MET A 112 -12.61 1.47 -2.42
N THR A 113 -11.35 1.16 -2.76
CA THR A 113 -10.98 0.35 -3.93
C THR A 113 -10.99 -1.13 -3.58
N LEU A 114 -12.15 -1.77 -3.60
CA LEU A 114 -12.28 -3.21 -3.30
C LEU A 114 -11.79 -4.13 -4.43
N ALA A 115 -11.52 -3.64 -5.62
CA ALA A 115 -10.97 -4.44 -6.72
C ALA A 115 -9.45 -4.69 -6.58
N SER A 116 -8.79 -4.09 -5.58
CA SER A 116 -7.35 -4.20 -5.35
C SER A 116 -7.04 -5.16 -4.21
N GLY A 117 -6.16 -6.14 -4.48
CA GLY A 117 -5.64 -7.05 -3.46
C GLY A 117 -4.90 -6.33 -2.33
N TRP A 118 -4.25 -5.21 -2.63
CA TRP A 118 -3.60 -4.35 -1.64
C TRP A 118 -4.57 -3.86 -0.56
N TYR A 119 -5.74 -3.34 -0.95
CA TYR A 119 -6.76 -2.90 0.00
C TYR A 119 -7.50 -4.06 0.67
N ASN A 120 -7.76 -5.16 -0.06
CA ASN A 120 -8.48 -6.33 0.47
C ASN A 120 -7.69 -7.07 1.54
N ALA A 121 -6.36 -7.04 1.49
CA ALA A 121 -5.47 -7.68 2.45
C ALA A 121 -5.78 -7.25 3.90
N SER A 122 -6.19 -6.00 4.13
CA SER A 122 -6.51 -5.48 5.46
C SER A 122 -7.66 -6.22 6.15
N PHE A 123 -8.65 -6.71 5.40
CA PHE A 123 -9.74 -7.50 5.95
C PHE A 123 -9.25 -8.87 6.43
N PHE A 124 -8.43 -9.53 5.61
CA PHE A 124 -7.87 -10.84 5.95
C PHE A 124 -6.87 -10.76 7.09
N TYR A 125 -5.96 -9.78 7.08
CA TYR A 125 -5.00 -9.60 8.16
C TYR A 125 -5.68 -9.25 9.49
N GLY A 126 -6.73 -8.43 9.45
CA GLY A 126 -7.55 -8.14 10.62
C GLY A 126 -8.22 -9.38 11.21
N ALA A 127 -8.60 -10.33 10.37
CA ALA A 127 -9.18 -11.62 10.77
C ALA A 127 -8.13 -12.70 11.10
N GLY A 128 -6.84 -12.35 11.22
CA GLY A 128 -5.77 -13.25 11.64
C GLY A 128 -5.20 -14.13 10.53
N PHE A 129 -5.46 -13.81 9.26
CA PHE A 129 -4.76 -14.44 8.13
C PHE A 129 -3.40 -13.78 7.92
N THR A 130 -2.48 -14.52 7.30
CA THR A 130 -1.12 -14.06 7.01
C THR A 130 -0.74 -14.35 5.56
N THR A 131 0.31 -13.69 5.10
CA THR A 131 1.05 -14.04 3.90
C THR A 131 2.52 -14.20 4.25
N GLY A 132 3.24 -15.00 3.48
CA GLY A 132 4.68 -15.18 3.67
C GLY A 132 5.38 -15.45 2.35
N LEU A 133 6.59 -14.91 2.21
CA LEU A 133 7.49 -15.27 1.11
C LEU A 133 8.31 -16.48 1.55
N ASN A 134 8.31 -17.53 0.74
CA ASN A 134 9.09 -18.74 0.97
C ASN A 134 10.51 -18.61 0.38
N ASP A 135 11.45 -19.42 0.86
CA ASP A 135 12.84 -19.43 0.38
C ASP A 135 12.98 -19.74 -1.12
N ASP A 136 12.00 -20.44 -1.69
CA ASP A 136 11.95 -20.74 -3.13
C ASP A 136 11.33 -19.62 -3.99
N GLY A 137 10.99 -18.49 -3.38
CA GLY A 137 10.38 -17.33 -4.04
C GLY A 137 8.88 -17.47 -4.28
N THR A 138 8.22 -18.52 -3.78
CA THR A 138 6.77 -18.64 -3.81
C THR A 138 6.14 -17.93 -2.61
N THR A 139 4.85 -17.56 -2.72
CA THR A 139 4.10 -16.92 -1.64
C THR A 139 3.15 -17.92 -1.00
N THR A 140 3.21 -18.03 0.32
CA THR A 140 2.17 -18.71 1.10
C THR A 140 1.03 -17.73 1.37
N MET A 141 -0.20 -18.10 0.98
CA MET A 141 -1.41 -17.32 1.21
C MET A 141 -2.59 -18.26 1.34
N ASP A 142 -2.86 -18.72 2.55
CA ASP A 142 -3.95 -19.69 2.85
C ASP A 142 -5.24 -18.98 3.30
N TRP A 143 -5.72 -18.05 2.48
CA TRP A 143 -6.91 -17.24 2.77
C TRP A 143 -8.23 -17.98 2.48
N ASN A 144 -8.21 -19.16 1.90
CA ASN A 144 -9.37 -20.02 1.72
C ASN A 144 -9.59 -21.02 2.88
N GLY A 145 -8.68 -21.04 3.84
CA GLY A 145 -8.72 -21.87 5.04
C GLY A 145 -9.35 -21.18 6.24
N THR A 146 -8.83 -21.51 7.42
CA THR A 146 -9.23 -20.93 8.70
C THR A 146 -8.01 -20.20 9.30
N SER A 147 -8.20 -18.97 9.74
CA SER A 147 -7.16 -18.15 10.34
C SER A 147 -6.77 -18.63 11.74
N ALA A 148 -5.68 -18.05 12.28
CA ALA A 148 -5.25 -18.30 13.66
C ALA A 148 -6.31 -17.91 14.70
N ASP A 149 -7.16 -16.90 14.38
CA ASP A 149 -8.24 -16.43 15.24
C ASP A 149 -9.54 -17.21 15.07
N GLY A 150 -9.55 -18.23 14.20
CA GLY A 150 -10.67 -19.15 13.99
C GLY A 150 -11.70 -18.67 12.96
N TYR A 151 -11.46 -17.60 12.22
CA TYR A 151 -12.32 -17.13 11.14
C TYR A 151 -12.02 -17.85 9.83
N THR A 152 -13.07 -18.13 9.04
CA THR A 152 -12.87 -18.67 7.69
C THR A 152 -12.72 -17.55 6.67
N GLY A 153 -11.92 -17.76 5.62
CA GLY A 153 -11.80 -16.80 4.53
C GLY A 153 -13.13 -16.49 3.86
N VAL A 154 -14.04 -17.46 3.83
CA VAL A 154 -15.42 -17.28 3.33
C VAL A 154 -16.20 -16.27 4.18
N ASP A 155 -16.07 -16.30 5.51
CA ASP A 155 -16.77 -15.36 6.38
C ASP A 155 -16.18 -13.95 6.26
N VAL A 156 -14.87 -13.82 6.06
CA VAL A 156 -14.25 -12.53 5.73
C VAL A 156 -14.83 -11.94 4.44
N VAL A 157 -14.91 -12.76 3.37
CA VAL A 157 -15.49 -12.31 2.08
C VAL A 157 -16.96 -11.93 2.22
N LYS A 158 -17.74 -12.65 3.04
CA LYS A 158 -19.14 -12.27 3.32
C LYS A 158 -19.20 -10.88 3.98
N GLY A 159 -18.38 -10.60 4.99
CA GLY A 159 -18.30 -9.28 5.61
C GLY A 159 -17.94 -8.18 4.62
N MET A 160 -17.00 -8.44 3.71
CA MET A 160 -16.67 -7.52 2.61
C MET A 160 -17.86 -7.30 1.66
N LEU A 161 -18.62 -8.35 1.34
CA LEU A 161 -19.79 -8.27 0.47
C LEU A 161 -20.94 -7.51 1.14
N ASP A 162 -21.12 -7.64 2.45
CA ASP A 162 -22.12 -6.88 3.20
C ASP A 162 -21.80 -5.37 3.13
N ILE A 163 -20.54 -4.97 3.29
CA ILE A 163 -20.08 -3.60 3.08
C ILE A 163 -20.34 -3.16 1.63
N ALA A 164 -19.90 -3.95 0.65
CA ALA A 164 -20.01 -3.61 -0.78
C ALA A 164 -21.45 -3.51 -1.27
N SER A 165 -22.39 -4.23 -0.64
CA SER A 165 -23.81 -4.23 -0.97
C SER A 165 -24.56 -3.06 -0.36
N ASN A 166 -23.95 -2.32 0.58
CA ASN A 166 -24.60 -1.20 1.23
C ASN A 166 -24.74 -0.01 0.25
N PRO A 167 -25.93 0.60 0.12
CA PRO A 167 -26.15 1.72 -0.80
C PRO A 167 -25.24 2.93 -0.55
N ALA A 168 -24.77 3.14 0.69
CA ALA A 168 -23.83 4.22 1.03
C ALA A 168 -22.38 3.88 0.69
N PHE A 169 -22.06 2.64 0.34
CA PHE A 169 -20.72 2.28 -0.14
C PHE A 169 -20.52 2.67 -1.61
N MET A 170 -19.32 3.12 -1.92
CA MET A 170 -18.88 3.40 -3.30
C MET A 170 -17.63 2.57 -3.61
N ALA A 171 -17.75 1.59 -4.49
CA ALA A 171 -16.60 0.93 -5.07
C ALA A 171 -15.89 1.91 -6.02
N VAL A 172 -14.70 2.31 -5.67
CA VAL A 172 -13.90 3.28 -6.44
C VAL A 172 -12.84 2.52 -7.25
N ALA A 173 -12.63 2.95 -8.49
CA ALA A 173 -11.56 2.41 -9.32
C ALA A 173 -10.19 2.77 -8.73
N ASP A 174 -9.17 1.96 -9.02
CA ASP A 174 -7.83 2.23 -8.56
C ASP A 174 -7.31 3.57 -9.10
N GLY A 175 -6.75 4.39 -8.21
CA GLY A 175 -6.28 5.74 -8.52
C GLY A 175 -7.38 6.82 -8.66
N ASP A 176 -8.67 6.51 -8.47
CA ASP A 176 -9.77 7.47 -8.67
C ASP A 176 -10.31 8.11 -7.37
N ILE A 177 -9.78 7.75 -6.21
CA ILE A 177 -10.23 8.32 -4.91
C ILE A 177 -10.11 9.84 -4.90
N SER A 178 -9.02 10.41 -5.42
CA SER A 178 -8.82 11.85 -5.48
C SER A 178 -9.95 12.57 -6.27
N ASN A 179 -10.38 12.00 -7.39
CA ASN A 179 -11.49 12.57 -8.17
C ASN A 179 -12.83 12.48 -7.41
N GLN A 180 -13.07 11.37 -6.71
CA GLN A 180 -14.28 11.20 -5.91
C GLN A 180 -14.31 12.14 -4.70
N LEU A 181 -13.18 12.41 -4.05
CA LEU A 181 -13.04 13.43 -3.02
C LEU A 181 -13.36 14.82 -3.58
N ALA A 182 -12.74 15.20 -4.70
CA ALA A 182 -12.95 16.50 -5.34
C ALA A 182 -14.41 16.71 -5.80
N SER A 183 -15.15 15.63 -6.11
CA SER A 183 -16.56 15.72 -6.50
C SER A 183 -17.48 16.08 -5.33
N GLY A 184 -17.03 15.98 -4.06
CA GLY A 184 -17.82 16.22 -2.86
C GLY A 184 -18.83 15.11 -2.51
N ASN A 185 -18.80 13.98 -3.22
CA ASN A 185 -19.72 12.86 -3.01
C ASN A 185 -19.37 12.00 -1.78
N LEU A 186 -18.10 12.03 -1.34
CA LEU A 186 -17.64 11.23 -0.23
C LEU A 186 -17.75 11.97 1.10
N ALA A 187 -18.23 11.27 2.14
CA ALA A 187 -18.10 11.68 3.53
C ALA A 187 -16.87 11.02 4.19
N ALA A 188 -16.42 9.91 3.65
CA ALA A 188 -15.22 9.21 4.07
C ALA A 188 -14.63 8.38 2.93
N CYS A 189 -13.36 8.04 3.02
CA CYS A 189 -12.71 7.08 2.13
C CYS A 189 -11.54 6.36 2.80
N VAL A 190 -11.31 5.13 2.35
CA VAL A 190 -10.06 4.42 2.64
C VAL A 190 -9.06 4.77 1.54
N SER A 191 -7.99 5.45 1.91
CA SER A 191 -6.87 5.76 1.03
C SER A 191 -5.57 5.95 1.82
N GLY A 192 -4.46 6.11 1.11
CA GLY A 192 -3.15 6.21 1.71
C GLY A 192 -2.68 7.64 1.93
N THR A 193 -1.43 7.75 2.42
CA THR A 193 -0.74 9.03 2.68
C THR A 193 -0.66 9.92 1.44
N TRP A 194 -0.72 9.34 0.25
CA TRP A 194 -0.69 10.07 -1.04
C TRP A 194 -1.93 10.91 -1.31
N ASP A 195 -3.08 10.63 -0.67
CA ASP A 195 -4.32 11.40 -0.82
C ASP A 195 -4.57 12.39 0.34
N ALA A 196 -3.64 12.54 1.30
CA ALA A 196 -3.82 13.36 2.48
C ALA A 196 -4.18 14.82 2.15
N MET A 197 -3.47 15.43 1.18
CA MET A 197 -3.72 16.81 0.76
C MET A 197 -5.08 16.96 0.08
N THR A 198 -5.43 16.02 -0.79
CA THR A 198 -6.73 16.01 -1.48
C THR A 198 -7.90 15.82 -0.50
N ALA A 199 -7.73 14.94 0.49
CA ALA A 199 -8.73 14.75 1.55
C ALA A 199 -8.87 16.01 2.42
N GLN A 200 -7.76 16.69 2.75
CA GLN A 200 -7.79 17.94 3.49
C GLN A 200 -8.49 19.05 2.71
N GLU A 201 -8.24 19.18 1.42
CA GLU A 201 -8.91 20.13 0.55
C GLU A 201 -10.41 19.83 0.45
N ALA A 202 -10.80 18.56 0.32
CA ALA A 202 -12.19 18.14 0.16
C ALA A 202 -13.02 18.31 1.43
N PHE A 203 -12.47 18.03 2.60
CA PHE A 203 -13.17 18.07 3.88
C PHE A 203 -12.96 19.38 4.65
N GLY A 204 -11.98 20.21 4.27
CA GLY A 204 -11.72 21.52 4.88
C GLY A 204 -11.53 21.41 6.40
N ASP A 205 -12.27 22.20 7.16
CA ASP A 205 -12.21 22.21 8.64
C ASP A 205 -12.69 20.90 9.27
N GLY A 206 -13.44 20.06 8.52
CA GLY A 206 -13.89 18.75 8.93
C GLY A 206 -12.87 17.62 8.72
N TYR A 207 -11.72 17.91 8.11
CA TYR A 207 -10.71 16.89 7.84
C TYR A 207 -10.28 16.14 9.09
N ALA A 208 -10.44 14.83 9.04
CA ALA A 208 -10.00 13.91 10.08
C ALA A 208 -9.50 12.60 9.47
N ALA A 209 -8.61 11.93 10.19
CA ALA A 209 -8.09 10.63 9.82
C ALA A 209 -8.00 9.72 11.04
N THR A 210 -8.27 8.43 10.83
CA THR A 210 -8.19 7.41 11.88
C THR A 210 -7.82 6.06 11.29
N LYS A 211 -7.55 5.08 12.16
CA LYS A 211 -7.34 3.69 11.75
C LYS A 211 -8.55 3.17 10.96
N LEU A 212 -8.36 2.07 10.23
CA LEU A 212 -9.44 1.40 9.51
C LEU A 212 -10.54 0.95 10.49
N PRO A 213 -11.83 0.97 10.07
CA PRO A 213 -12.95 0.57 10.91
C PRO A 213 -12.94 -0.91 11.27
N THR A 214 -13.70 -1.31 12.27
CA THR A 214 -14.08 -2.71 12.44
C THR A 214 -15.11 -3.14 11.39
N PHE A 215 -15.17 -4.43 11.09
CA PHE A 215 -16.16 -5.03 10.19
C PHE A 215 -16.69 -6.32 10.77
N THR A 216 -17.85 -6.77 10.32
CA THR A 216 -18.51 -7.96 10.82
C THR A 216 -17.96 -9.21 10.11
N VAL A 217 -17.50 -10.21 10.89
CA VAL A 217 -17.10 -11.53 10.42
C VAL A 217 -17.90 -12.58 11.22
N GLY A 218 -18.85 -13.23 10.59
CA GLY A 218 -19.83 -14.05 11.31
C GLY A 218 -20.64 -13.21 12.28
N ASP A 219 -20.55 -13.52 13.58
CA ASP A 219 -21.23 -12.75 14.65
C ASP A 219 -20.28 -11.78 15.41
N ALA A 220 -19.04 -11.63 14.95
CA ALA A 220 -18.02 -10.85 15.64
C ALA A 220 -17.67 -9.55 14.91
N GLN A 221 -17.33 -8.51 15.68
CA GLN A 221 -16.71 -7.29 15.18
C GLN A 221 -15.18 -7.48 15.18
N VAL A 222 -14.56 -7.40 14.01
CA VAL A 222 -13.15 -7.61 13.82
C VAL A 222 -12.48 -6.31 13.36
N GLN A 223 -11.37 -5.94 13.98
CA GLN A 223 -10.60 -4.77 13.55
C GLN A 223 -9.97 -5.05 12.18
N GLN A 224 -10.30 -4.26 11.17
CA GLN A 224 -9.61 -4.30 9.89
C GLN A 224 -8.13 -3.99 10.09
N GLY A 225 -7.25 -4.83 9.56
CA GLY A 225 -5.81 -4.77 9.81
C GLY A 225 -5.14 -3.59 9.11
N SER A 226 -4.06 -3.10 9.68
CA SER A 226 -3.22 -2.12 9.00
C SER A 226 -2.38 -2.80 7.92
N VAL A 227 -2.26 -2.15 6.76
CA VAL A 227 -1.36 -2.56 5.69
C VAL A 227 -0.46 -1.37 5.37
N ALA A 228 0.83 -1.59 5.47
CA ALA A 228 1.85 -0.61 5.16
C ALA A 228 3.04 -1.32 4.50
N GLY A 229 3.78 -0.59 3.69
CA GLY A 229 4.98 -1.06 3.02
C GLY A 229 5.94 0.08 2.76
N TYR A 230 6.90 -0.17 1.91
CA TYR A 230 7.96 0.76 1.57
C TYR A 230 7.92 1.11 0.09
N LYS A 231 8.41 2.29 -0.25
CA LYS A 231 8.68 2.68 -1.65
C LYS A 231 10.16 2.91 -1.84
N TYR A 232 10.64 2.53 -2.99
CA TYR A 232 12.02 2.56 -3.38
C TYR A 232 12.27 3.30 -4.69
N VAL A 233 13.52 3.69 -4.88
CA VAL A 233 14.06 4.07 -6.18
C VAL A 233 15.16 3.08 -6.52
N GLY A 234 15.05 2.48 -7.69
CA GLY A 234 16.04 1.55 -8.25
C GLY A 234 16.56 2.00 -9.60
N CYS A 235 17.68 1.42 -9.99
CA CYS A 235 18.33 1.66 -11.27
C CYS A 235 18.49 0.36 -12.04
N THR A 236 18.30 0.39 -13.36
CA THR A 236 18.36 -0.80 -14.22
C THR A 236 19.80 -1.20 -14.61
N GLY A 237 20.77 -0.35 -14.44
CA GLY A 237 22.12 -0.59 -14.97
C GLY A 237 22.32 -0.31 -16.45
N TRP A 238 21.23 -0.01 -17.17
CA TRP A 238 21.27 0.39 -18.56
C TRP A 238 20.79 1.83 -18.70
N ASN A 239 21.37 2.58 -19.61
CA ASN A 239 20.81 3.87 -20.00
C ASN A 239 20.26 3.78 -21.43
N SER A 240 19.39 4.73 -21.78
CA SER A 240 18.77 4.81 -23.10
C SER A 240 19.75 4.95 -24.27
N ALA A 241 21.04 5.15 -24.00
CA ALA A 241 22.12 5.16 -24.99
C ALA A 241 22.84 3.79 -25.12
N GLY A 242 22.38 2.75 -24.40
CA GLY A 242 22.97 1.41 -24.43
C GLY A 242 24.32 1.29 -23.71
N HIS A 243 24.63 2.24 -22.81
CA HIS A 243 25.87 2.24 -22.03
C HIS A 243 25.53 1.89 -20.58
N GLY A 244 26.37 1.08 -19.94
CA GLY A 244 26.23 0.79 -18.51
C GLY A 244 26.42 2.05 -17.64
N ILE A 245 25.86 2.05 -16.46
CA ILE A 245 25.83 3.14 -15.47
C ILE A 245 27.15 3.90 -15.23
N PRO A 246 28.35 3.39 -15.48
CA PRO A 246 29.57 4.19 -15.34
C PRO A 246 29.59 5.52 -16.11
N SER A 247 28.62 5.76 -17.00
CA SER A 247 28.52 7.02 -17.75
C SER A 247 27.46 8.01 -17.20
N ILE A 248 26.73 7.63 -16.14
CA ILE A 248 25.67 8.47 -15.56
C ILE A 248 26.07 9.05 -14.19
N LEU A 249 27.06 8.45 -13.56
CA LEU A 249 27.69 8.90 -12.31
C LEU A 249 29.02 9.57 -12.63
#